data_397b2e77bb77290a720caecacb937e15
#
_entry.id   397b2e77bb77290a720caecacb937e15
#
_cell.length_a   1.000
_cell.length_b   1.000
_cell.length_c   1.000
_cell.angle_alpha   90.00
_cell.angle_beta   90.00
_cell.angle_gamma   90.00
#
_symmetry.space_group_name_H-M   'P 1'
#
loop_
_entity.id
_entity.type
_entity.pdbx_description
1 polymer ?
#
loop_
_entity_poly.entity_id
_entity_poly.type
_entity_poly.pdbx_seq_one_letter_code
_entity_poly.pdbx_strand_id
1 'polypeptide(L)'
;MSKTITISDETYKIISDFCQAIATQDNRSTRIPYVFAIRDTKRVYGIDTDHNHDGYVWMDEHGAESFDTDSGFMNHIIEEGYDEDIDLETLDDDDTVYGFKRTYYVNINTVRNFFLTENAALEHLESYNYQYDDPSIKVIHLSGNNEIMGLITTLNEIIH
;
A
#
# COMPACT_ATOMS: atom_id res chain seq x y z
N MET A 1 -38.01 -1.88 -28.32
CA MET A 1 -38.87 -2.48 -27.28
C MET A 1 -38.31 -2.05 -25.94
N SER A 2 -39.09 -1.24 -25.19
CA SER A 2 -38.73 -0.88 -23.81
C SER A 2 -38.98 -2.07 -22.90
N LYS A 3 -37.96 -2.47 -22.10
CA LYS A 3 -38.13 -3.47 -21.04
C LYS A 3 -38.18 -2.74 -19.71
N THR A 4 -39.25 -2.95 -18.95
CA THR A 4 -39.36 -2.43 -17.58
C THR A 4 -38.72 -3.43 -16.64
N ILE A 5 -37.76 -2.99 -15.81
CA ILE A 5 -37.16 -3.79 -14.76
C ILE A 5 -37.75 -3.27 -13.45
N THR A 6 -38.37 -4.16 -12.68
CA THR A 6 -38.81 -3.84 -11.32
C THR A 6 -37.76 -4.30 -10.34
N ILE A 7 -37.27 -3.39 -9.51
CA ILE A 7 -36.30 -3.68 -8.44
C ILE A 7 -36.97 -3.40 -7.07
N SER A 8 -36.49 -4.05 -6.01
CA SER A 8 -36.99 -3.76 -4.66
C SER A 8 -36.47 -2.40 -4.17
N ASP A 9 -37.16 -1.79 -3.21
CA ASP A 9 -36.74 -0.53 -2.58
C ASP A 9 -35.33 -0.65 -1.98
N GLU A 10 -35.00 -1.80 -1.41
CA GLU A 10 -33.68 -2.09 -0.87
C GLU A 10 -32.59 -2.09 -1.97
N THR A 11 -32.87 -2.76 -3.10
CA THR A 11 -31.95 -2.77 -4.25
C THR A 11 -31.78 -1.36 -4.83
N TYR A 12 -32.88 -0.61 -4.96
CA TYR A 12 -32.83 0.78 -5.41
C TYR A 12 -31.95 1.64 -4.49
N LYS A 13 -32.11 1.50 -3.16
CA LYS A 13 -31.29 2.23 -2.20
C LYS A 13 -29.81 1.89 -2.33
N ILE A 14 -29.44 0.62 -2.44
CA ILE A 14 -28.05 0.18 -2.60
C ILE A 14 -27.43 0.81 -3.86
N ILE A 15 -28.15 0.78 -5.00
CA ILE A 15 -27.67 1.37 -6.25
C ILE A 15 -27.55 2.89 -6.12
N SER A 16 -28.52 3.55 -5.50
CA SER A 16 -28.53 5.00 -5.32
C SER A 16 -27.37 5.46 -4.43
N ASP A 17 -27.17 4.80 -3.28
CA ASP A 17 -26.05 5.08 -2.36
C ASP A 17 -24.70 4.88 -3.05
N PHE A 18 -24.57 3.84 -3.86
CA PHE A 18 -23.39 3.55 -4.65
C PHE A 18 -23.10 4.64 -5.70
N CYS A 19 -24.12 5.04 -6.49
CA CYS A 19 -23.95 6.09 -7.49
C CYS A 19 -23.62 7.45 -6.85
N GLN A 20 -24.24 7.75 -5.72
CA GLN A 20 -23.94 8.95 -4.94
C GLN A 20 -22.49 8.93 -4.42
N ALA A 21 -22.04 7.79 -3.88
CA ALA A 21 -20.67 7.65 -3.43
C ALA A 21 -19.66 7.88 -4.56
N ILE A 22 -19.89 7.29 -5.75
CA ILE A 22 -19.02 7.53 -6.92
C ILE A 22 -19.01 8.99 -7.36
N ALA A 23 -20.16 9.66 -7.30
CA ALA A 23 -20.28 11.06 -7.74
C ALA A 23 -19.64 12.06 -6.79
N THR A 24 -19.56 11.74 -5.49
CA THR A 24 -19.16 12.68 -4.44
C THR A 24 -17.78 12.39 -3.84
N GLN A 25 -17.26 11.16 -3.99
CA GLN A 25 -15.96 10.80 -3.41
C GLN A 25 -14.79 11.53 -4.09
N ASP A 26 -13.77 11.87 -3.30
CA ASP A 26 -12.54 12.43 -3.82
C ASP A 26 -11.74 11.36 -4.57
N ASN A 27 -11.69 11.48 -5.89
CA ASN A 27 -10.94 10.57 -6.75
C ASN A 27 -9.47 10.99 -6.95
N ARG A 28 -9.03 12.07 -6.27
CA ARG A 28 -7.67 12.62 -6.36
C ARG A 28 -7.22 12.94 -7.79
N SER A 29 -8.15 12.99 -8.72
CA SER A 29 -7.90 13.26 -10.14
C SER A 29 -9.21 13.62 -10.85
N THR A 30 -9.07 14.27 -12.02
CA THR A 30 -10.19 14.57 -12.92
C THR A 30 -10.53 13.42 -13.88
N ARG A 31 -9.80 12.30 -13.82
CA ARG A 31 -9.97 11.17 -14.74
C ARG A 31 -10.93 10.13 -14.16
N ILE A 32 -11.93 9.77 -14.92
CA ILE A 32 -12.90 8.72 -14.66
C ILE A 32 -12.92 7.73 -15.84
N PRO A 33 -13.23 6.45 -15.66
CA PRO A 33 -13.51 5.78 -14.39
C PRO A 33 -12.22 5.47 -13.58
N TYR A 34 -12.40 5.23 -12.30
CA TYR A 34 -11.33 4.85 -11.40
C TYR A 34 -11.84 3.83 -10.38
N VAL A 35 -10.91 3.14 -9.75
CA VAL A 35 -11.15 2.22 -8.63
C VAL A 35 -10.17 2.52 -7.52
N PHE A 36 -10.52 2.13 -6.32
CA PHE A 36 -9.61 2.12 -5.18
C PHE A 36 -8.99 0.74 -5.06
N ALA A 37 -7.71 0.68 -4.88
CA ALA A 37 -6.98 -0.56 -4.70
C ALA A 37 -6.14 -0.49 -3.44
N ILE A 38 -5.99 -1.60 -2.75
CA ILE A 38 -5.02 -1.73 -1.67
C ILE A 38 -3.69 -2.08 -2.31
N ARG A 39 -2.71 -1.20 -2.13
CA ARG A 39 -1.32 -1.47 -2.41
C ARG A 39 -0.66 -1.89 -1.12
N ASP A 40 -0.11 -3.07 -1.11
CA ASP A 40 0.67 -3.63 -0.03
C ASP A 40 2.15 -3.52 -0.37
N THR A 41 2.94 -2.95 0.52
CA THR A 41 4.39 -2.78 0.34
C THR A 41 5.11 -3.73 1.27
N LYS A 42 5.88 -4.64 0.71
CA LYS A 42 6.69 -5.60 1.46
C LYS A 42 8.16 -5.33 1.26
N ARG A 43 8.92 -5.18 2.34
CA ARG A 43 10.39 -5.18 2.27
C ARG A 43 10.91 -6.59 2.07
N VAL A 44 11.83 -6.75 1.12
CA VAL A 44 12.58 -7.98 0.89
C VAL A 44 14.04 -7.67 1.13
N TYR A 45 14.60 -8.28 2.15
CA TYR A 45 15.96 -8.08 2.62
C TYR A 45 16.96 -9.04 1.97
N GLY A 46 18.26 -8.74 2.10
CA GLY A 46 19.34 -9.57 1.59
C GLY A 46 19.56 -9.38 0.08
N ILE A 47 19.26 -8.20 -0.43
CA ILE A 47 19.56 -7.83 -1.81
C ILE A 47 21.04 -7.53 -1.92
N ASP A 48 21.68 -8.05 -2.96
CA ASP A 48 23.07 -7.79 -3.27
C ASP A 48 23.30 -6.30 -3.58
N THR A 49 24.39 -5.73 -3.09
CA THR A 49 24.73 -4.32 -3.28
C THR A 49 24.92 -3.93 -4.75
N ASP A 50 25.28 -4.90 -5.61
CA ASP A 50 25.38 -4.71 -7.06
C ASP A 50 24.03 -4.52 -7.76
N HIS A 51 22.93 -4.72 -7.06
CA HIS A 51 21.57 -4.56 -7.57
C HIS A 51 20.94 -3.26 -7.05
N ASN A 52 19.95 -2.74 -7.78
CA ASN A 52 19.18 -1.60 -7.31
C ASN A 52 18.45 -1.98 -6.01
N HIS A 53 18.67 -1.19 -4.98
CA HIS A 53 18.00 -1.31 -3.67
C HIS A 53 17.36 0.02 -3.28
N ASP A 54 16.38 -0.02 -2.37
CA ASP A 54 15.67 1.17 -1.89
C ASP A 54 16.31 1.77 -0.63
N GLY A 55 17.13 0.99 0.07
CA GLY A 55 17.83 1.38 1.28
C GLY A 55 18.44 0.18 1.98
N TYR A 56 18.90 0.42 3.19
CA TYR A 56 19.41 -0.63 4.08
C TYR A 56 18.89 -0.45 5.50
N VAL A 57 19.03 -1.51 6.29
CA VAL A 57 18.83 -1.54 7.74
C VAL A 57 20.06 -2.17 8.38
N TRP A 58 20.33 -1.79 9.61
CA TRP A 58 21.25 -2.58 10.45
C TRP A 58 20.48 -3.76 11.00
N MET A 59 20.96 -4.97 10.75
CA MET A 59 20.28 -6.21 11.14
C MET A 59 21.27 -7.18 11.75
N ASP A 60 20.87 -7.80 12.85
CA ASP A 60 21.65 -8.88 13.46
C ASP A 60 21.68 -10.12 12.55
N GLU A 61 22.62 -11.03 12.81
CA GLU A 61 22.84 -12.23 11.97
C GLU A 61 21.62 -13.15 11.87
N HIS A 62 20.68 -13.06 12.83
CA HIS A 62 19.47 -13.88 12.88
C HIS A 62 18.23 -13.16 12.33
N GLY A 63 18.33 -11.88 12.02
CA GLY A 63 17.19 -11.05 11.59
C GLY A 63 16.16 -10.80 12.68
N ALA A 64 16.55 -10.99 13.95
CA ALA A 64 15.65 -10.83 15.09
C ALA A 64 15.55 -9.36 15.54
N GLU A 65 16.61 -8.61 15.31
CA GLU A 65 16.70 -7.20 15.67
C GLU A 65 17.18 -6.37 14.47
N SER A 66 16.55 -5.19 14.26
CA SER A 66 16.92 -4.33 13.16
C SER A 66 16.66 -2.85 13.44
N PHE A 67 17.48 -1.97 12.83
CA PHE A 67 17.38 -0.53 12.96
C PHE A 67 17.33 0.11 11.58
N ASP A 68 16.29 0.89 11.32
CA ASP A 68 16.04 1.55 10.02
C ASP A 68 16.96 2.75 9.75
N THR A 69 17.73 3.21 10.74
CA THR A 69 18.61 4.37 10.63
C THR A 69 19.91 4.18 11.37
N ASP A 70 20.97 4.81 10.89
CA ASP A 70 22.28 4.84 11.56
C ASP A 70 22.19 5.39 12.98
N SER A 71 21.41 6.45 13.18
CA SER A 71 21.22 7.04 14.51
C SER A 71 20.47 6.11 15.47
N GLY A 72 19.48 5.34 14.98
CA GLY A 72 18.79 4.34 15.78
C GLY A 72 19.74 3.22 16.20
N PHE A 73 20.56 2.75 15.28
CA PHE A 73 21.59 1.76 15.54
C PHE A 73 22.63 2.28 16.55
N MET A 74 23.16 3.50 16.36
CA MET A 74 24.15 4.09 17.28
C MET A 74 23.58 4.28 18.68
N ASN A 75 22.33 4.72 18.83
CA ASN A 75 21.69 4.81 20.15
C ASN A 75 21.64 3.46 20.87
N HIS A 76 21.28 2.40 20.15
CA HIS A 76 21.29 1.04 20.71
C HIS A 76 22.71 0.62 21.15
N ILE A 77 23.73 0.88 20.32
CA ILE A 77 25.14 0.58 20.66
C ILE A 77 25.57 1.27 21.94
N ILE A 78 25.21 2.54 22.11
CA ILE A 78 25.52 3.34 23.31
C ILE A 78 24.76 2.80 24.54
N GLU A 79 23.47 2.49 24.40
CA GLU A 79 22.65 1.95 25.49
C GLU A 79 23.15 0.59 26.00
N GLU A 80 23.67 -0.26 25.11
CA GLU A 80 24.30 -1.54 25.44
C GLU A 80 25.73 -1.39 26.00
N GLY A 81 26.28 -0.15 26.05
CA GLY A 81 27.59 0.15 26.62
C GLY A 81 28.78 -0.20 25.74
N TYR A 82 28.57 -0.27 24.44
CA TYR A 82 29.64 -0.42 23.47
C TYR A 82 30.33 0.94 23.16
N ASP A 83 31.41 0.87 22.39
CA ASP A 83 32.22 2.04 22.05
C ASP A 83 31.47 3.02 21.13
N GLU A 84 31.43 4.31 21.51
CA GLU A 84 30.76 5.38 20.75
C GLU A 84 31.58 5.88 19.56
N ASP A 85 32.89 5.57 19.50
CA ASP A 85 33.84 6.10 18.50
C ASP A 85 33.82 5.33 17.16
N ILE A 86 32.66 4.77 16.77
CA ILE A 86 32.52 4.07 15.49
C ILE A 86 32.12 5.06 14.41
N ASP A 87 32.98 5.17 13.39
CA ASP A 87 32.68 5.92 12.18
C ASP A 87 31.98 5.03 11.15
N LEU A 88 30.64 5.09 11.15
CA LEU A 88 29.80 4.28 10.24
C LEU A 88 30.01 4.63 8.75
N GLU A 89 30.56 5.82 8.44
CA GLU A 89 30.80 6.24 7.05
C GLU A 89 32.02 5.54 6.44
N THR A 90 32.93 5.03 7.27
CA THR A 90 34.16 4.34 6.82
C THR A 90 33.99 2.83 6.67
N LEU A 91 32.83 2.29 7.07
CA LEU A 91 32.58 0.85 7.01
C LEU A 91 32.23 0.40 5.59
N ASP A 92 32.80 -0.71 5.17
CA ASP A 92 32.40 -1.42 3.97
C ASP A 92 31.05 -2.11 4.15
N ASP A 93 30.36 -2.43 3.05
CA ASP A 93 29.02 -3.03 3.08
C ASP A 93 28.96 -4.40 3.76
N ASP A 94 30.07 -5.14 3.75
CA ASP A 94 30.19 -6.45 4.38
C ASP A 94 30.68 -6.40 5.86
N ASP A 95 31.00 -5.20 6.34
CA ASP A 95 31.49 -5.04 7.71
C ASP A 95 30.39 -5.35 8.74
N THR A 96 30.79 -6.01 9.79
CA THR A 96 29.93 -6.34 10.94
C THR A 96 30.36 -5.54 12.16
N VAL A 97 29.42 -4.81 12.74
CA VAL A 97 29.60 -4.02 13.95
C VAL A 97 28.77 -4.61 15.08
N TYR A 98 29.41 -5.14 16.10
CA TYR A 98 28.77 -5.79 17.27
C TYR A 98 27.70 -6.84 16.91
N GLY A 99 27.91 -7.59 15.82
CA GLY A 99 26.98 -8.61 15.35
C GLY A 99 25.90 -8.11 14.40
N PHE A 100 25.87 -6.81 14.12
CA PHE A 100 24.98 -6.21 13.13
C PHE A 100 25.74 -5.89 11.83
N LYS A 101 25.04 -6.02 10.71
CA LYS A 101 25.54 -5.63 9.39
C LYS A 101 24.50 -4.83 8.62
N ARG A 102 24.95 -4.05 7.65
CA ARG A 102 24.05 -3.41 6.68
C ARG A 102 23.39 -4.47 5.82
N THR A 103 22.09 -4.54 5.87
CA THR A 103 21.27 -5.46 5.06
C THR A 103 20.40 -4.65 4.13
N TYR A 104 20.70 -4.72 2.84
CA TYR A 104 19.98 -3.97 1.81
C TYR A 104 18.63 -4.59 1.51
N TYR A 105 17.65 -3.76 1.13
CA TYR A 105 16.31 -4.19 0.82
C TYR A 105 15.72 -3.51 -0.42
N VAL A 106 14.72 -4.13 -0.99
CA VAL A 106 13.80 -3.53 -1.97
C VAL A 106 12.38 -3.58 -1.46
N ASN A 107 11.60 -2.56 -1.80
CA ASN A 107 10.18 -2.50 -1.50
C ASN A 107 9.39 -3.06 -2.68
N ILE A 108 8.79 -4.22 -2.50
CA ILE A 108 7.91 -4.82 -3.50
C ILE A 108 6.49 -4.32 -3.26
N ASN A 109 5.98 -3.56 -4.22
CA ASN A 109 4.61 -3.06 -4.21
C ASN A 109 3.70 -4.04 -4.94
N THR A 110 2.75 -4.62 -4.23
CA THR A 110 1.75 -5.52 -4.79
C THR A 110 0.37 -4.87 -4.68
N VAL A 111 -0.33 -4.78 -5.80
CA VAL A 111 -1.73 -4.34 -5.79
C VAL A 111 -2.60 -5.54 -5.50
N ARG A 112 -3.37 -5.43 -4.42
CA ARG A 112 -4.34 -6.43 -3.98
C ARG A 112 -5.71 -5.78 -3.90
N ASN A 113 -6.76 -6.54 -4.00
CA ASN A 113 -8.15 -6.13 -3.81
C ASN A 113 -8.51 -4.77 -4.44
N PHE A 114 -9.59 -4.74 -5.18
CA PHE A 114 -10.11 -3.56 -5.85
C PHE A 114 -11.50 -3.25 -5.33
N PHE A 115 -11.77 -1.97 -5.13
CA PHE A 115 -13.03 -1.46 -4.58
C PHE A 115 -13.53 -0.31 -5.46
N LEU A 116 -14.85 -0.19 -5.56
CA LEU A 116 -15.47 0.87 -6.33
C LEU A 116 -15.60 2.17 -5.52
N THR A 117 -15.51 2.09 -4.18
CA THR A 117 -15.53 3.24 -3.28
C THR A 117 -14.37 3.20 -2.30
N GLU A 118 -13.89 4.38 -1.88
CA GLU A 118 -12.84 4.50 -0.88
C GLU A 118 -13.29 3.93 0.48
N ASN A 119 -14.54 4.17 0.86
CA ASN A 119 -15.10 3.62 2.10
C ASN A 119 -15.02 2.09 2.16
N ALA A 120 -15.37 1.40 1.07
CA ALA A 120 -15.27 -0.05 1.02
C ALA A 120 -13.82 -0.54 1.16
N ALA A 121 -12.85 0.21 0.63
CA ALA A 121 -11.43 -0.10 0.81
C ALA A 121 -10.98 0.13 2.26
N LEU A 122 -11.44 1.21 2.91
CA LEU A 122 -11.16 1.51 4.31
C LEU A 122 -11.74 0.45 5.25
N GLU A 123 -13.02 0.11 5.10
CA GLU A 123 -13.69 -0.93 5.88
C GLU A 123 -13.01 -2.29 5.75
N HIS A 124 -12.51 -2.59 4.53
CA HIS A 124 -11.73 -3.80 4.31
C HIS A 124 -10.41 -3.77 5.07
N LEU A 125 -9.66 -2.66 5.03
CA LEU A 125 -8.42 -2.52 5.79
C LEU A 125 -8.65 -2.59 7.30
N GLU A 126 -9.69 -1.96 7.83
CA GLU A 126 -10.04 -2.06 9.25
C GLU A 126 -10.28 -3.51 9.68
N SER A 127 -10.92 -4.31 8.81
CA SER A 127 -11.26 -5.70 9.12
C SER A 127 -10.13 -6.70 8.89
N TYR A 128 -9.23 -6.43 7.95
CA TYR A 128 -8.25 -7.39 7.43
C TYR A 128 -6.82 -6.86 7.40
N ASN A 129 -6.50 -5.80 8.15
CA ASN A 129 -5.16 -5.19 8.16
C ASN A 129 -4.03 -6.19 8.44
N TYR A 130 -4.29 -7.21 9.25
CA TYR A 130 -3.33 -8.27 9.59
C TYR A 130 -2.89 -9.14 8.40
N GLN A 131 -3.53 -9.00 7.22
CA GLN A 131 -3.15 -9.71 5.99
C GLN A 131 -2.15 -8.94 5.12
N TYR A 132 -1.78 -7.74 5.54
CA TYR A 132 -0.92 -6.82 4.80
C TYR A 132 0.30 -6.46 5.65
N ASP A 133 1.42 -6.15 4.98
CA ASP A 133 2.64 -5.69 5.63
C ASP A 133 2.62 -4.16 5.87
N ASP A 134 2.47 -3.38 4.80
CA ASP A 134 2.36 -1.91 4.82
C ASP A 134 1.32 -1.45 3.80
N PRO A 135 0.01 -1.52 4.16
CA PRO A 135 -1.06 -1.24 3.22
C PRO A 135 -1.29 0.26 3.01
N SER A 136 -1.62 0.63 1.79
CA SER A 136 -2.07 1.96 1.43
C SER A 136 -3.16 1.92 0.37
N ILE A 137 -4.12 2.85 0.46
CA ILE A 137 -5.17 2.96 -0.57
C ILE A 137 -4.63 3.82 -1.71
N LYS A 138 -4.73 3.30 -2.93
CA LYS A 138 -4.36 3.96 -4.18
C LYS A 138 -5.54 4.07 -5.11
N VAL A 139 -5.66 5.22 -5.77
CA VAL A 139 -6.62 5.40 -6.86
C VAL A 139 -5.97 4.91 -8.15
N ILE A 140 -6.65 3.98 -8.83
CA ILE A 140 -6.23 3.45 -10.12
C ILE A 140 -7.21 3.94 -11.18
N HIS A 141 -6.71 4.71 -12.14
CA HIS A 141 -7.50 5.20 -13.25
C HIS A 141 -7.66 4.12 -14.31
N LEU A 142 -8.90 3.84 -14.67
CA LEU A 142 -9.27 2.86 -15.69
C LEU A 142 -9.57 3.56 -17.03
N SER A 143 -8.75 4.54 -17.38
CA SER A 143 -8.94 5.29 -18.64
C SER A 143 -8.98 4.36 -19.84
N GLY A 144 -10.03 4.50 -20.67
CA GLY A 144 -10.27 3.64 -21.83
C GLY A 144 -11.05 2.34 -21.53
N ASN A 145 -11.45 2.09 -20.29
CA ASN A 145 -12.33 0.96 -19.99
C ASN A 145 -13.81 1.35 -20.22
N ASN A 146 -14.27 1.15 -21.46
CA ASN A 146 -15.62 1.48 -21.90
C ASN A 146 -16.70 0.63 -21.21
N GLU A 147 -16.38 -0.58 -20.73
CA GLU A 147 -17.33 -1.45 -20.06
C GLU A 147 -17.71 -0.90 -18.69
N ILE A 148 -16.73 -0.45 -17.90
CA ILE A 148 -16.98 0.16 -16.60
C ILE A 148 -17.70 1.51 -16.76
N MET A 149 -17.32 2.30 -17.74
CA MET A 149 -18.05 3.54 -18.06
C MET A 149 -19.49 3.26 -18.44
N GLY A 150 -19.74 2.26 -19.29
CA GLY A 150 -21.08 1.82 -19.66
C GLY A 150 -21.90 1.37 -18.45
N LEU A 151 -21.29 0.61 -17.54
CA LEU A 151 -21.96 0.17 -16.31
C LEU A 151 -22.38 1.35 -15.43
N ILE A 152 -21.47 2.29 -15.15
CA ILE A 152 -21.75 3.48 -14.33
C ILE A 152 -22.85 4.32 -14.97
N THR A 153 -22.79 4.53 -16.29
CA THR A 153 -23.83 5.27 -17.02
C THR A 153 -25.18 4.59 -16.89
N THR A 154 -25.25 3.27 -17.12
CA THR A 154 -26.48 2.49 -17.01
C THR A 154 -27.05 2.54 -15.60
N LEU A 155 -26.22 2.43 -14.56
CA LEU A 155 -26.68 2.54 -13.17
C LEU A 155 -27.27 3.92 -12.87
N ASN A 156 -26.65 4.99 -13.35
CA ASN A 156 -27.19 6.35 -13.21
C ASN A 156 -28.52 6.54 -13.92
N GLU A 157 -28.72 5.94 -15.10
CA GLU A 157 -30.00 5.98 -15.85
C GLU A 157 -31.13 5.21 -15.15
N ILE A 158 -30.81 4.20 -14.33
CA ILE A 158 -31.81 3.43 -13.55
C ILE A 158 -32.35 4.26 -12.38
N ILE A 159 -31.55 5.20 -11.86
CA ILE A 159 -31.89 5.98 -10.66
C ILE A 159 -32.65 7.25 -11.00
N HIS A 160 -32.46 7.78 -12.20
CA HIS A 160 -33.10 9.00 -12.68
C HIS A 160 -34.23 8.70 -13.67
#